data_6f3d282bc27e0b90143d6e281802f8f2
#
_entry.id   6f3d282bc27e0b90143d6e281802f8f2
#
_cell.length_a   1.000
_cell.length_b   1.000
_cell.length_c   1.000
_cell.angle_alpha   90.00
_cell.angle_beta   90.00
_cell.angle_gamma   90.00
#
_symmetry.space_group_name_H-M   'P 1'
#
loop_
_entity.id
_entity.type
_entity.pdbx_description
1 polymer ?
#
loop_
_entity_poly.entity_id
_entity_poly.type
_entity_poly.pdbx_seq_one_letter_code
_entity_poly.pdbx_strand_id
1 'polypeptide(L)'
;MNTQKKSNKVIQLVAFGSTWEQAYDTFDKVVDDYKAQFSGWDVYLSFSSAICINNARAGENVDPKDYYDPEHWLTAIGLAGYQQIVVQSLQVIPGEEYRRVRDSYVKDFMNNRNGDFSDKYMKSLDRQVVVGTPLMAEESDAKALAQTLNNEADVKAAVAEGIVTFMGHGNPEGYDYYGGNIRYLQLESYLRELNPNYYVGTVDMDQTYAEDVVEHIKGGKFNFAVGDMMYTMNYDVNLSKKGQLYPLMSIAGDHAHNDMADEDLLYSA
;
A
#
# COMPACT_ATOMS: atom_id res chain seq x y z
N MET A 1 -10.25 24.20 8.71
CA MET A 1 -10.33 22.78 9.09
C MET A 1 -11.32 22.61 10.25
N ASN A 2 -12.58 22.28 9.95
CA ASN A 2 -13.62 22.09 10.98
C ASN A 2 -13.68 20.61 11.40
N THR A 3 -12.58 20.09 11.98
CA THR A 3 -12.58 18.75 12.56
C THR A 3 -13.38 18.81 13.86
N GLN A 4 -14.64 18.41 13.81
CA GLN A 4 -15.38 18.17 15.04
C GLN A 4 -14.84 16.90 15.69
N LYS A 5 -13.94 17.09 16.66
CA LYS A 5 -13.48 16.01 17.53
C LYS A 5 -14.68 15.40 18.24
N LYS A 6 -14.93 14.11 17.99
CA LYS A 6 -16.02 13.36 18.62
C LYS A 6 -15.51 12.40 19.71
N SER A 7 -14.21 12.10 19.68
CA SER A 7 -13.55 11.15 20.56
C SER A 7 -12.22 11.68 21.08
N ASN A 8 -11.66 11.05 22.11
CA ASN A 8 -10.26 11.26 22.51
C ASN A 8 -9.30 10.31 21.77
N LYS A 9 -9.82 9.50 20.84
CA LYS A 9 -9.10 8.49 20.08
C LYS A 9 -9.18 8.81 18.61
N VAL A 10 -8.06 8.70 17.89
CA VAL A 10 -8.00 8.99 16.47
C VAL A 10 -7.16 7.96 15.72
N ILE A 11 -7.61 7.63 14.52
CA ILE A 11 -6.84 6.90 13.51
C ILE A 11 -6.55 7.88 12.38
N GLN A 12 -5.28 8.12 12.14
CA GLN A 12 -4.81 8.81 10.95
C GLN A 12 -4.39 7.77 9.93
N LEU A 13 -5.12 7.65 8.84
CA LEU A 13 -4.74 6.84 7.70
C LEU A 13 -3.73 7.62 6.84
N VAL A 14 -2.66 6.96 6.42
CA VAL A 14 -1.63 7.57 5.57
C VAL A 14 -1.51 6.76 4.29
N ALA A 15 -1.98 7.33 3.18
CA ALA A 15 -1.80 6.82 1.84
C ALA A 15 -0.75 7.65 1.08
N PHE A 16 -0.18 7.10 0.01
CA PHE A 16 0.61 7.90 -0.93
C PHE A 16 -0.25 9.01 -1.56
N GLY A 17 -1.46 8.68 -1.91
CA GLY A 17 -2.40 9.51 -2.64
C GLY A 17 -2.56 9.04 -4.08
N SER A 18 -3.38 9.74 -4.83
CA SER A 18 -3.56 9.53 -6.27
C SER A 18 -3.85 10.85 -6.96
N THR A 19 -3.48 10.94 -8.22
CA THR A 19 -3.87 12.03 -9.13
C THR A 19 -5.17 11.71 -9.88
N TRP A 20 -5.63 10.45 -9.78
CA TRP A 20 -6.85 9.97 -10.44
C TRP A 20 -8.07 10.17 -9.57
N GLU A 21 -9.08 10.80 -10.14
CA GLU A 21 -10.32 11.13 -9.46
C GLU A 21 -11.08 9.88 -8.98
N GLN A 22 -11.14 8.84 -9.81
CA GLN A 22 -11.81 7.58 -9.47
C GLN A 22 -11.23 6.91 -8.21
N ALA A 23 -9.96 7.20 -7.89
CA ALA A 23 -9.33 6.70 -6.67
C ALA A 23 -9.91 7.34 -5.40
N TYR A 24 -10.50 8.53 -5.49
CA TYR A 24 -11.03 9.23 -4.33
C TYR A 24 -12.22 8.51 -3.70
N ASP A 25 -13.09 7.90 -4.50
CA ASP A 25 -14.20 7.08 -4.01
C ASP A 25 -13.70 5.86 -3.22
N THR A 26 -12.57 5.27 -3.66
CA THR A 26 -11.94 4.17 -2.95
C THR A 26 -11.35 4.63 -1.62
N PHE A 27 -10.72 5.79 -1.57
CA PHE A 27 -10.25 6.38 -0.32
C PHE A 27 -11.40 6.68 0.64
N ASP A 28 -12.50 7.25 0.16
CA ASP A 28 -13.67 7.52 0.97
C ASP A 28 -14.26 6.22 1.54
N LYS A 29 -14.32 5.16 0.73
CA LYS A 29 -14.74 3.82 1.18
C LYS A 29 -13.81 3.25 2.26
N VAL A 30 -12.50 3.34 2.09
CA VAL A 30 -11.53 2.88 3.11
C VAL A 30 -11.73 3.63 4.42
N VAL A 31 -11.92 4.96 4.37
CA VAL A 31 -12.20 5.77 5.57
C VAL A 31 -13.50 5.32 6.24
N ASP A 32 -14.54 5.04 5.48
CA ASP A 32 -15.83 4.62 6.02
C ASP A 32 -15.79 3.20 6.60
N ASP A 33 -15.05 2.28 5.99
CA ASP A 33 -14.79 0.93 6.53
C ASP A 33 -14.05 1.02 7.89
N TYR A 34 -13.03 1.87 8.00
CA TYR A 34 -12.35 2.10 9.27
C TYR A 34 -13.28 2.71 10.34
N LYS A 35 -14.11 3.69 9.97
CA LYS A 35 -15.11 4.27 10.90
C LYS A 35 -16.12 3.23 11.37
N ALA A 36 -16.55 2.34 10.48
CA ALA A 36 -17.50 1.27 10.81
C ALA A 36 -16.86 0.24 11.76
N GLN A 37 -15.63 -0.16 11.47
CA GLN A 37 -14.91 -1.17 12.26
C GLN A 37 -14.44 -0.64 13.61
N PHE A 38 -13.99 0.61 13.68
CA PHE A 38 -13.47 1.25 14.89
C PHE A 38 -14.44 2.31 15.41
N SER A 39 -15.68 1.89 15.73
CA SER A 39 -16.67 2.79 16.29
C SER A 39 -16.16 3.45 17.58
N GLY A 40 -16.29 4.77 17.69
CA GLY A 40 -15.75 5.54 18.82
C GLY A 40 -14.33 6.08 18.62
N TRP A 41 -13.75 5.90 17.44
CA TRP A 41 -12.53 6.57 16.98
C TRP A 41 -12.90 7.61 15.92
N ASP A 42 -12.21 8.74 15.95
CA ASP A 42 -12.23 9.66 14.81
C ASP A 42 -11.25 9.12 13.75
N VAL A 43 -11.60 9.19 12.46
CA VAL A 43 -10.76 8.67 11.37
C VAL A 43 -10.53 9.79 10.37
N TYR A 44 -9.27 10.04 10.07
CA TYR A 44 -8.83 11.03 9.09
C TYR A 44 -7.85 10.42 8.10
N LEU A 45 -7.90 10.90 6.85
CA LEU A 45 -7.00 10.48 5.78
C LEU A 45 -6.00 11.60 5.47
N SER A 46 -4.74 11.21 5.29
CA SER A 46 -3.66 12.06 4.81
C SER A 46 -2.97 11.44 3.60
N PHE A 47 -2.40 12.29 2.73
CA PHE A 47 -1.57 11.87 1.62
C PHE A 47 -0.12 12.24 1.87
N SER A 48 0.82 11.32 1.57
CA SER A 48 2.25 11.61 1.71
C SER A 48 2.86 12.28 0.47
N SER A 49 2.22 12.17 -0.69
CA SER A 49 2.68 12.78 -1.94
C SER A 49 2.18 14.23 -2.08
N ALA A 50 3.13 15.18 -2.15
CA ALA A 50 2.80 16.59 -2.41
C ALA A 50 2.15 16.79 -3.79
N ILE A 51 2.51 16.00 -4.78
CA ILE A 51 1.92 16.04 -6.14
C ILE A 51 0.44 15.68 -6.05
N CYS A 52 0.12 14.55 -5.41
CA CYS A 52 -1.27 14.10 -5.24
C CYS A 52 -2.11 15.10 -4.45
N ILE A 53 -1.54 15.71 -3.39
CA ILE A 53 -2.22 16.76 -2.61
C ILE A 53 -2.52 17.98 -3.48
N ASN A 54 -1.54 18.44 -4.26
CA ASN A 54 -1.71 19.62 -5.10
C ASN A 54 -2.73 19.38 -6.21
N ASN A 55 -2.70 18.23 -6.87
CA ASN A 55 -3.68 17.88 -7.90
C ASN A 55 -5.10 17.79 -7.31
N ALA A 56 -5.26 17.16 -6.16
CA ALA A 56 -6.56 17.07 -5.50
C ALA A 56 -7.13 18.43 -5.13
N ARG A 57 -6.28 19.37 -4.69
CA ARG A 57 -6.68 20.74 -4.35
C ARG A 57 -6.96 21.62 -5.56
N ALA A 58 -6.23 21.41 -6.65
CA ALA A 58 -6.44 22.17 -7.88
C ALA A 58 -7.83 21.93 -8.48
N GLY A 59 -8.41 20.78 -8.22
CA GLY A 59 -9.76 20.44 -8.70
C GLY A 59 -9.83 20.42 -10.23
N GLU A 60 -8.76 19.91 -10.88
CA GLU A 60 -8.67 19.97 -12.34
C GLU A 60 -9.79 19.20 -13.04
N ASN A 61 -10.40 18.23 -12.37
CA ASN A 61 -11.42 17.38 -12.98
C ASN A 61 -12.81 17.50 -12.32
N VAL A 62 -12.96 17.61 -11.00
CA VAL A 62 -14.27 17.70 -10.33
C VAL A 62 -14.23 18.58 -9.07
N ASP A 63 -14.66 18.08 -7.93
CA ASP A 63 -14.71 18.84 -6.70
C ASP A 63 -13.33 18.89 -6.03
N PRO A 64 -12.75 20.07 -5.77
CA PRO A 64 -11.48 20.18 -5.05
C PRO A 64 -11.53 19.44 -3.72
N LYS A 65 -10.61 18.51 -3.51
CA LYS A 65 -10.48 17.77 -2.26
C LYS A 65 -9.38 18.39 -1.40
N ASP A 66 -9.70 18.73 -0.17
CA ASP A 66 -8.79 19.41 0.75
C ASP A 66 -7.96 18.40 1.56
N TYR A 67 -7.11 17.65 0.86
CA TYR A 67 -6.17 16.74 1.49
C TYR A 67 -4.93 17.45 2.04
N TYR A 68 -4.38 16.92 3.12
CA TYR A 68 -3.19 17.43 3.79
C TYR A 68 -2.18 16.30 4.02
N ASP A 69 -0.91 16.68 4.18
CA ASP A 69 0.17 15.75 4.52
C ASP A 69 0.05 15.23 5.96
N PRO A 70 0.80 14.14 6.29
CA PRO A 70 0.74 13.54 7.61
C PRO A 70 1.20 14.46 8.75
N GLU A 71 2.19 15.36 8.52
CA GLU A 71 2.68 16.30 9.53
C GLU A 71 1.60 17.31 9.91
N HIS A 72 0.91 17.86 8.91
CA HIS A 72 -0.20 18.81 9.12
C HIS A 72 -1.32 18.16 9.94
N TRP A 73 -1.69 16.91 9.60
CA TRP A 73 -2.71 16.19 10.37
C TRP A 73 -2.27 15.87 11.78
N LEU A 74 -1.03 15.41 12.01
CA LEU A 74 -0.51 15.15 13.35
C LEU A 74 -0.50 16.42 14.21
N THR A 75 -0.13 17.56 13.62
CA THR A 75 -0.19 18.86 14.31
C THR A 75 -1.64 19.19 14.70
N ALA A 76 -2.60 19.05 13.77
CA ALA A 76 -4.01 19.30 14.05
C ALA A 76 -4.59 18.35 15.11
N ILE A 77 -4.21 17.07 15.08
CA ILE A 77 -4.56 16.04 16.05
C ILE A 77 -4.03 16.40 17.44
N GLY A 78 -2.76 16.82 17.52
CA GLY A 78 -2.14 17.26 18.76
C GLY A 78 -2.80 18.50 19.35
N LEU A 79 -3.05 19.52 18.54
CA LEU A 79 -3.73 20.76 18.95
C LEU A 79 -5.18 20.50 19.40
N ALA A 80 -5.85 19.51 18.80
CA ALA A 80 -7.18 19.06 19.24
C ALA A 80 -7.13 18.24 20.55
N GLY A 81 -5.93 17.88 21.03
CA GLY A 81 -5.74 17.19 22.31
C GLY A 81 -6.23 15.75 22.32
N TYR A 82 -6.05 15.00 21.23
CA TYR A 82 -6.29 13.56 21.21
C TYR A 82 -5.32 12.85 22.16
N GLN A 83 -5.79 11.81 22.83
CA GLN A 83 -5.03 11.09 23.86
C GLN A 83 -4.58 9.69 23.42
N GLN A 84 -5.24 9.11 22.43
CA GLN A 84 -4.84 7.86 21.79
C GLN A 84 -4.78 8.09 20.29
N ILE A 85 -3.63 7.83 19.70
CA ILE A 85 -3.36 8.14 18.30
C ILE A 85 -2.81 6.89 17.63
N VAL A 86 -3.47 6.45 16.57
CA VAL A 86 -2.97 5.42 15.66
C VAL A 86 -2.66 6.08 14.34
N VAL A 87 -1.45 5.90 13.84
CA VAL A 87 -1.05 6.31 12.49
C VAL A 87 -0.91 5.05 11.65
N GLN A 88 -1.91 4.78 10.81
CA GLN A 88 -1.99 3.57 10.00
C GLN A 88 -1.46 3.82 8.59
N SER A 89 -0.37 3.15 8.25
CA SER A 89 0.11 3.10 6.88
C SER A 89 -0.83 2.27 6.01
N LEU A 90 -1.16 2.80 4.82
CA LEU A 90 -1.94 2.09 3.80
C LEU A 90 -1.04 1.58 2.66
N GLN A 91 0.27 1.54 2.82
CA GLN A 91 1.20 0.93 1.86
C GLN A 91 1.06 -0.59 1.87
N VAL A 92 1.41 -1.21 0.74
CA VAL A 92 1.37 -2.68 0.60
C VAL A 92 2.54 -3.34 1.31
N ILE A 93 3.75 -2.80 1.14
CA ILE A 93 4.97 -3.29 1.77
C ILE A 93 5.69 -2.17 2.53
N PRO A 94 6.56 -2.49 3.50
CA PRO A 94 7.40 -1.51 4.14
C PRO A 94 8.50 -1.02 3.17
N GLY A 95 8.46 0.26 2.84
CA GLY A 95 9.39 0.93 1.94
C GLY A 95 9.66 2.36 2.40
N GLU A 96 10.12 3.22 1.47
CA GLU A 96 10.47 4.62 1.74
C GLU A 96 9.30 5.40 2.37
N GLU A 97 8.08 5.25 1.83
CA GLU A 97 6.92 5.97 2.34
C GLU A 97 6.58 5.56 3.78
N TYR A 98 6.63 4.25 4.09
CA TYR A 98 6.45 3.79 5.46
C TYR A 98 7.53 4.31 6.40
N ARG A 99 8.79 4.34 5.94
CA ARG A 99 9.91 4.93 6.67
C ARG A 99 9.64 6.39 7.01
N ARG A 100 9.15 7.18 6.05
CA ARG A 100 8.79 8.59 6.28
C ARG A 100 7.68 8.74 7.32
N VAL A 101 6.65 7.89 7.25
CA VAL A 101 5.57 7.90 8.25
C VAL A 101 6.13 7.66 9.64
N ARG A 102 6.87 6.57 9.82
CA ARG A 102 7.34 6.10 11.12
C ARG A 102 8.51 6.94 11.66
N ASP A 103 9.54 7.11 10.85
CA ASP A 103 10.84 7.61 11.29
C ASP A 103 11.01 9.12 11.06
N SER A 104 10.05 9.76 10.39
CA SER A 104 10.01 11.21 10.24
C SER A 104 8.74 11.78 10.88
N TYR A 105 7.58 11.67 10.26
CA TYR A 105 6.37 12.38 10.73
C TYR A 105 6.00 12.04 12.17
N VAL A 106 5.88 10.76 12.51
CA VAL A 106 5.49 10.36 13.88
C VAL A 106 6.62 10.65 14.87
N LYS A 107 7.87 10.42 14.49
CA LYS A 107 9.03 10.72 15.34
C LYS A 107 9.16 12.21 15.64
N ASP A 108 8.99 13.06 14.63
CA ASP A 108 9.04 14.53 14.80
C ASP A 108 7.89 15.04 15.67
N PHE A 109 6.68 14.50 15.48
CA PHE A 109 5.54 14.77 16.34
C PHE A 109 5.82 14.38 17.80
N MET A 110 6.30 13.15 18.04
CA MET A 110 6.61 12.66 19.38
C MET A 110 7.75 13.42 20.08
N ASN A 111 8.68 13.96 19.30
CA ASN A 111 9.73 14.82 19.81
C ASN A 111 9.31 16.28 20.01
N ASN A 112 8.05 16.60 19.69
CA ASN A 112 7.54 17.98 19.72
C ASN A 112 8.47 18.96 18.99
N ARG A 113 8.93 18.58 17.78
CA ARG A 113 10.01 19.23 17.05
C ARG A 113 9.75 20.73 16.84
N ASN A 114 8.50 21.09 16.59
CA ASN A 114 8.10 22.47 16.35
C ASN A 114 7.77 23.25 17.65
N GLY A 115 7.72 22.57 18.79
CA GLY A 115 7.37 23.18 20.08
C GLY A 115 5.89 23.55 20.22
N ASP A 116 5.02 22.93 19.43
CA ASP A 116 3.59 23.27 19.37
C ASP A 116 2.80 22.80 20.60
N PHE A 117 3.36 21.86 21.38
CA PHE A 117 2.63 21.17 22.43
C PHE A 117 3.28 21.39 23.81
N SER A 118 2.42 21.37 24.85
CA SER A 118 2.92 21.44 26.23
C SER A 118 3.57 20.13 26.66
N ASP A 119 4.58 20.22 27.56
CA ASP A 119 5.22 19.02 28.16
C ASP A 119 4.22 18.08 28.84
N LYS A 120 3.15 18.65 29.45
CA LYS A 120 2.10 17.86 30.07
C LYS A 120 1.36 17.00 29.05
N TYR A 121 1.04 17.57 27.89
CA TYR A 121 0.39 16.84 26.80
C TYR A 121 1.31 15.77 26.23
N MET A 122 2.55 16.11 25.92
CA MET A 122 3.51 15.14 25.38
C MET A 122 3.75 13.96 26.33
N LYS A 123 3.84 14.21 27.62
CA LYS A 123 3.93 13.13 28.63
C LYS A 123 2.66 12.26 28.67
N SER A 124 1.49 12.81 28.39
CA SER A 124 0.23 12.03 28.33
C SER A 124 0.16 11.12 27.12
N LEU A 125 0.95 11.37 26.09
CA LEU A 125 1.03 10.54 24.88
C LEU A 125 2.02 9.38 24.99
N ASP A 126 2.75 9.25 26.12
CA ASP A 126 3.67 8.12 26.28
C ASP A 126 2.92 6.80 26.10
N ARG A 127 3.40 5.95 25.17
CA ARG A 127 2.78 4.67 24.76
C ARG A 127 1.34 4.77 24.23
N GLN A 128 0.86 5.97 23.93
CA GLN A 128 -0.49 6.21 23.41
C GLN A 128 -0.49 6.49 21.90
N VAL A 129 0.70 6.59 21.29
CA VAL A 129 0.88 6.75 19.85
C VAL A 129 1.44 5.46 19.26
N VAL A 130 0.71 4.90 18.32
CA VAL A 130 1.05 3.62 17.66
C VAL A 130 1.13 3.85 16.15
N VAL A 131 2.15 3.29 15.52
CA VAL A 131 2.27 3.23 14.06
C VAL A 131 1.87 1.83 13.61
N GLY A 132 0.81 1.77 12.80
CA GLY A 132 0.38 0.53 12.16
C GLY A 132 1.29 0.14 11.01
N THR A 133 1.49 -1.16 10.82
CA THR A 133 2.33 -1.71 9.78
C THR A 133 1.65 -1.66 8.40
N PRO A 134 2.40 -1.72 7.29
CA PRO A 134 1.86 -1.98 5.96
C PRO A 134 1.12 -3.32 5.86
N LEU A 135 0.41 -3.53 4.76
CA LEU A 135 -0.40 -4.73 4.52
C LEU A 135 0.42 -6.03 4.61
N MET A 136 1.61 -6.03 4.04
CA MET A 136 2.54 -7.16 4.08
C MET A 136 3.83 -6.75 4.80
N ALA A 137 3.78 -6.56 6.12
CA ALA A 137 4.97 -6.27 6.92
C ALA A 137 5.77 -7.55 7.22
N GLU A 138 5.09 -8.65 7.49
CA GLU A 138 5.67 -9.94 7.87
C GLU A 138 5.31 -11.03 6.85
N GLU A 139 6.05 -12.15 6.87
CA GLU A 139 5.77 -13.30 6.01
C GLU A 139 4.36 -13.87 6.22
N SER A 140 3.91 -13.90 7.47
CA SER A 140 2.55 -14.33 7.82
C SER A 140 1.46 -13.50 7.16
N ASP A 141 1.73 -12.22 6.91
CA ASP A 141 0.79 -11.32 6.23
C ASP A 141 0.68 -11.69 4.74
N ALA A 142 1.82 -11.97 4.08
CA ALA A 142 1.84 -12.43 2.69
C ALA A 142 1.07 -13.75 2.53
N LYS A 143 1.23 -14.67 3.50
CA LYS A 143 0.47 -15.93 3.52
C LYS A 143 -1.03 -15.71 3.69
N ALA A 144 -1.43 -14.83 4.62
CA ALA A 144 -2.83 -14.49 4.84
C ALA A 144 -3.44 -13.79 3.61
N LEU A 145 -2.69 -12.88 2.99
CA LEU A 145 -3.12 -12.19 1.77
C LEU A 145 -3.31 -13.17 0.61
N ALA A 146 -2.41 -14.16 0.43
CA ALA A 146 -2.56 -15.19 -0.59
C ALA A 146 -3.90 -15.93 -0.46
N GLN A 147 -4.29 -16.29 0.77
CA GLN A 147 -5.58 -16.94 1.04
C GLN A 147 -6.76 -16.00 0.73
N THR A 148 -6.64 -14.74 1.10
CA THR A 148 -7.69 -13.73 0.84
C THR A 148 -7.88 -13.54 -0.66
N LEU A 149 -6.81 -13.25 -1.41
CA LEU A 149 -6.87 -13.06 -2.86
C LEU A 149 -7.42 -14.29 -3.59
N ASN A 150 -6.95 -15.48 -3.23
CA ASN A 150 -7.45 -16.73 -3.81
C ASN A 150 -8.96 -16.98 -3.47
N ASN A 151 -9.50 -16.34 -2.44
CA ASN A 151 -10.92 -16.47 -2.07
C ASN A 151 -11.84 -15.49 -2.78
N GLU A 152 -11.31 -14.45 -3.41
CA GLU A 152 -12.11 -13.53 -4.23
C GLU A 152 -12.74 -14.27 -5.41
N ALA A 153 -14.01 -14.00 -5.68
CA ALA A 153 -14.80 -14.77 -6.64
C ALA A 153 -14.32 -14.60 -8.08
N ASP A 154 -13.93 -13.38 -8.45
CA ASP A 154 -13.39 -13.03 -9.76
C ASP A 154 -11.99 -13.61 -9.99
N VAL A 155 -11.13 -13.59 -8.98
CA VAL A 155 -9.80 -14.20 -9.02
C VAL A 155 -9.90 -15.72 -9.19
N LYS A 156 -10.81 -16.38 -8.46
CA LYS A 156 -11.08 -17.80 -8.64
C LYS A 156 -11.56 -18.16 -10.04
N ALA A 157 -12.45 -17.34 -10.60
CA ALA A 157 -12.95 -17.55 -11.95
C ALA A 157 -11.80 -17.36 -12.97
N ALA A 158 -11.03 -16.31 -12.84
CA ALA A 158 -9.91 -16.01 -13.74
C ALA A 158 -8.83 -17.11 -13.74
N VAL A 159 -8.41 -17.56 -12.56
CA VAL A 159 -7.33 -18.59 -12.45
C VAL A 159 -7.81 -19.98 -12.92
N ALA A 160 -9.10 -20.25 -12.88
CA ALA A 160 -9.67 -21.47 -13.44
C ALA A 160 -9.64 -21.50 -14.98
N GLU A 161 -9.69 -20.32 -15.63
CA GLU A 161 -9.66 -20.18 -17.08
C GLU A 161 -8.26 -19.96 -17.66
N GLY A 162 -7.34 -19.43 -16.85
CA GLY A 162 -6.02 -19.05 -17.35
C GLY A 162 -4.99 -18.77 -16.27
N ILE A 163 -4.22 -17.74 -16.47
CA ILE A 163 -3.24 -17.22 -15.50
C ILE A 163 -3.77 -15.95 -14.84
N VAL A 164 -3.35 -15.74 -13.61
CA VAL A 164 -3.60 -14.50 -12.87
C VAL A 164 -2.26 -13.92 -12.42
N THR A 165 -2.01 -12.68 -12.75
CA THR A 165 -0.83 -11.92 -12.33
C THR A 165 -1.26 -10.77 -11.42
N PHE A 166 -0.71 -10.71 -10.22
CA PHE A 166 -0.83 -9.57 -9.34
C PHE A 166 0.36 -8.66 -9.51
N MET A 167 0.12 -7.37 -9.80
CA MET A 167 1.17 -6.37 -10.04
C MET A 167 1.21 -5.36 -8.90
N GLY A 168 2.29 -5.41 -8.11
CA GLY A 168 2.62 -4.44 -7.09
C GLY A 168 3.58 -3.36 -7.58
N HIS A 169 3.92 -2.42 -6.70
CA HIS A 169 4.91 -1.39 -7.02
C HIS A 169 6.34 -1.92 -6.84
N GLY A 170 6.63 -2.50 -5.69
CA GLY A 170 8.00 -2.82 -5.27
C GLY A 170 8.77 -1.60 -4.77
N ASN A 171 9.97 -1.82 -4.26
CA ASN A 171 10.93 -0.77 -3.94
C ASN A 171 12.14 -0.92 -4.89
N PRO A 172 12.64 0.17 -5.50
CA PRO A 172 13.89 0.15 -6.24
C PRO A 172 15.04 -0.34 -5.38
N GLU A 173 16.08 -0.89 -6.00
CA GLU A 173 17.31 -1.26 -5.30
C GLU A 173 17.87 -0.06 -4.52
N GLY A 174 18.28 -0.29 -3.27
CA GLY A 174 18.77 0.77 -2.36
C GLY A 174 17.69 1.52 -1.59
N TYR A 175 16.41 1.33 -1.90
CA TYR A 175 15.27 1.93 -1.18
C TYR A 175 14.44 0.91 -0.39
N ASP A 176 14.82 -0.36 -0.42
CA ASP A 176 14.18 -1.42 0.37
C ASP A 176 14.69 -1.46 1.82
N TYR A 177 14.49 -0.37 2.55
CA TYR A 177 15.06 -0.12 3.89
C TYR A 177 14.67 -1.15 4.95
N TYR A 178 13.59 -1.89 4.75
CA TYR A 178 13.08 -2.86 5.71
C TYR A 178 13.01 -4.28 5.15
N GLY A 179 13.62 -4.51 3.97
CA GLY A 179 13.54 -5.79 3.28
C GLY A 179 12.10 -6.14 2.88
N GLY A 180 11.30 -5.15 2.48
CA GLY A 180 9.88 -5.33 2.14
C GLY A 180 9.67 -6.07 0.82
N ASN A 181 10.59 -5.96 -0.13
CA ASN A 181 10.50 -6.57 -1.46
C ASN A 181 10.32 -8.08 -1.43
N ILE A 182 10.94 -8.75 -0.44
CA ILE A 182 10.81 -10.19 -0.25
C ILE A 182 9.34 -10.64 -0.14
N ARG A 183 8.45 -9.78 0.32
CA ARG A 183 7.04 -10.11 0.52
C ARG A 183 6.31 -10.44 -0.77
N TYR A 184 6.72 -9.85 -1.90
CA TYR A 184 6.15 -10.19 -3.21
C TYR A 184 6.53 -11.62 -3.63
N LEU A 185 7.77 -12.03 -3.43
CA LEU A 185 8.20 -13.41 -3.70
C LEU A 185 7.52 -14.42 -2.77
N GLN A 186 7.38 -14.09 -1.49
CA GLN A 186 6.65 -14.92 -0.54
C GLN A 186 5.17 -15.01 -0.90
N LEU A 187 4.53 -13.91 -1.28
CA LEU A 187 3.15 -13.91 -1.75
C LEU A 187 2.98 -14.84 -2.95
N GLU A 188 3.86 -14.73 -3.96
CA GLU A 188 3.81 -15.60 -5.14
C GLU A 188 3.97 -17.07 -4.74
N SER A 189 4.93 -17.38 -3.88
CA SER A 189 5.13 -18.74 -3.39
C SER A 189 3.87 -19.32 -2.76
N TYR A 190 3.21 -18.60 -1.87
CA TYR A 190 1.97 -19.03 -1.22
C TYR A 190 0.77 -19.11 -2.17
N LEU A 191 0.66 -18.18 -3.12
CA LEU A 191 -0.37 -18.25 -4.15
C LEU A 191 -0.17 -19.48 -5.05
N ARG A 192 1.07 -19.80 -5.43
CA ARG A 192 1.39 -20.95 -6.27
C ARG A 192 1.23 -22.30 -5.55
N GLU A 193 1.30 -22.34 -4.22
CA GLU A 193 0.88 -23.52 -3.44
C GLU A 193 -0.63 -23.80 -3.61
N LEU A 194 -1.45 -22.75 -3.84
CA LEU A 194 -2.89 -22.87 -4.05
C LEU A 194 -3.22 -23.18 -5.52
N ASN A 195 -2.55 -22.52 -6.45
CA ASN A 195 -2.70 -22.76 -7.89
C ASN A 195 -1.43 -22.31 -8.65
N PRO A 196 -0.79 -23.19 -9.45
CA PRO A 196 0.45 -22.86 -10.17
C PRO A 196 0.30 -21.76 -11.25
N ASN A 197 -0.92 -21.33 -11.56
CA ASN A 197 -1.20 -20.31 -12.56
C ASN A 197 -1.17 -18.87 -11.98
N TYR A 198 -0.81 -18.70 -10.71
CA TYR A 198 -0.58 -17.39 -10.11
C TYR A 198 0.84 -16.90 -10.35
N TYR A 199 0.95 -15.61 -10.63
CA TYR A 199 2.21 -14.87 -10.77
C TYR A 199 2.11 -13.58 -9.98
N VAL A 200 3.25 -13.09 -9.50
CA VAL A 200 3.35 -11.77 -8.86
C VAL A 200 4.47 -10.98 -9.53
N GLY A 201 4.13 -9.82 -10.05
CA GLY A 201 5.08 -8.88 -10.64
C GLY A 201 5.12 -7.56 -9.88
N THR A 202 6.09 -6.73 -10.22
CA THR A 202 6.22 -5.37 -9.68
C THR A 202 6.70 -4.40 -10.77
N VAL A 203 6.50 -3.11 -10.51
CA VAL A 203 6.96 -2.04 -11.40
C VAL A 203 8.45 -1.76 -11.19
N ASP A 204 8.93 -1.76 -9.94
CA ASP A 204 10.26 -1.25 -9.57
C ASP A 204 11.23 -2.28 -9.00
N MET A 205 10.79 -3.50 -8.70
CA MET A 205 11.66 -4.52 -8.11
C MET A 205 12.32 -5.36 -9.20
N ASP A 206 13.65 -5.34 -9.32
CA ASP A 206 14.43 -5.93 -10.40
C ASP A 206 14.13 -7.42 -10.70
N GLN A 207 13.77 -8.22 -9.69
CA GLN A 207 13.60 -9.68 -9.87
C GLN A 207 12.16 -10.11 -10.14
N THR A 208 11.23 -9.17 -10.04
CA THR A 208 9.81 -9.37 -10.33
C THR A 208 9.26 -8.26 -11.23
N TYR A 209 10.14 -7.56 -11.92
CA TYR A 209 9.77 -6.55 -12.88
C TYR A 209 8.83 -7.12 -13.96
N ALA A 210 8.03 -6.29 -14.59
CA ALA A 210 7.01 -6.74 -15.54
C ALA A 210 7.55 -7.64 -16.66
N GLU A 211 8.77 -7.36 -17.16
CA GLU A 211 9.44 -8.16 -18.18
C GLU A 211 9.84 -9.55 -17.65
N ASP A 212 10.29 -9.65 -16.39
CA ASP A 212 10.64 -10.93 -15.76
C ASP A 212 9.43 -11.84 -15.60
N VAL A 213 8.25 -11.27 -15.32
CA VAL A 213 7.00 -12.04 -15.24
C VAL A 213 6.68 -12.72 -16.58
N VAL A 214 6.95 -12.05 -17.70
CA VAL A 214 6.78 -12.65 -19.03
C VAL A 214 7.69 -13.87 -19.20
N GLU A 215 8.95 -13.78 -18.74
CA GLU A 215 9.87 -14.91 -18.77
C GLU A 215 9.40 -16.05 -17.83
N HIS A 216 8.84 -15.73 -16.67
CA HIS A 216 8.24 -16.75 -15.79
C HIS A 216 7.06 -17.45 -16.47
N ILE A 217 6.22 -16.73 -17.22
CA ILE A 217 5.11 -17.30 -18.00
C ILE A 217 5.63 -18.23 -19.11
N LYS A 218 6.77 -17.93 -19.70
CA LYS A 218 7.45 -18.82 -20.65
C LYS A 218 7.95 -20.13 -20.04
N GLY A 219 8.02 -20.19 -18.72
CA GLY A 219 8.39 -21.38 -17.95
C GLY A 219 9.88 -21.50 -17.70
N GLY A 220 10.21 -22.31 -16.70
CA GLY A 220 11.60 -22.60 -16.34
C GLY A 220 11.84 -22.60 -14.84
N LYS A 221 13.12 -22.65 -14.48
CA LYS A 221 13.59 -22.60 -13.10
C LYS A 221 14.36 -21.30 -12.88
N PHE A 222 13.88 -20.50 -11.95
CA PHE A 222 14.44 -19.18 -11.62
C PHE A 222 14.93 -19.16 -10.18
N ASN A 223 16.09 -18.57 -9.96
CA ASN A 223 16.65 -18.34 -8.64
C ASN A 223 16.71 -16.83 -8.39
N PHE A 224 16.09 -16.40 -7.30
CA PHE A 224 16.03 -14.99 -6.90
C PHE A 224 16.79 -14.76 -5.60
N ALA A 225 17.47 -13.63 -5.51
CA ALA A 225 18.08 -13.17 -4.27
C ALA A 225 17.40 -11.87 -3.82
N VAL A 226 16.91 -11.84 -2.58
CA VAL A 226 16.42 -10.61 -1.96
C VAL A 226 17.14 -10.48 -0.61
N GLY A 227 18.04 -9.51 -0.52
CA GLY A 227 19.00 -9.46 0.57
C GLY A 227 19.82 -10.76 0.63
N ASP A 228 19.89 -11.37 1.80
CA ASP A 228 20.62 -12.62 2.02
C ASP A 228 19.78 -13.89 1.73
N MET A 229 18.53 -13.73 1.34
CA MET A 229 17.62 -14.85 1.09
C MET A 229 17.59 -15.25 -0.37
N MET A 230 17.65 -16.57 -0.62
CA MET A 230 17.55 -17.16 -1.95
C MET A 230 16.23 -17.89 -2.12
N TYR A 231 15.56 -17.62 -3.21
CA TYR A 231 14.32 -18.29 -3.62
C TYR A 231 14.56 -19.08 -4.91
N THR A 232 13.92 -20.22 -5.01
CA THR A 232 13.86 -21.01 -6.24
C THR A 232 12.41 -21.24 -6.60
N MET A 233 12.03 -20.77 -7.77
CA MET A 233 10.68 -20.93 -8.32
C MET A 233 10.76 -21.77 -9.60
N ASN A 234 9.80 -22.65 -9.79
CA ASN A 234 9.63 -23.44 -10.99
C ASN A 234 8.30 -23.06 -11.65
N TYR A 235 8.37 -22.73 -12.92
CA TYR A 235 7.22 -22.28 -13.70
C TYR A 235 6.94 -23.22 -14.85
N ASP A 236 5.67 -23.58 -15.02
CA ASP A 236 5.19 -24.30 -16.20
C ASP A 236 4.94 -23.34 -17.36
N VAL A 237 5.09 -23.85 -18.59
CA VAL A 237 4.82 -23.05 -19.80
C VAL A 237 3.32 -22.74 -19.89
N ASN A 238 2.96 -21.45 -19.96
CA ASN A 238 1.57 -20.98 -19.96
C ASN A 238 1.21 -20.07 -21.15
N LEU A 239 2.02 -20.00 -22.19
CA LEU A 239 1.88 -19.10 -23.34
C LEU A 239 0.53 -19.19 -24.09
N SER A 240 -0.19 -20.31 -23.97
CA SER A 240 -1.48 -20.51 -24.63
C SER A 240 -2.70 -20.16 -23.76
N LYS A 241 -2.48 -19.74 -22.52
CA LYS A 241 -3.55 -19.41 -21.57
C LYS A 241 -3.91 -17.94 -21.63
N LYS A 242 -5.17 -17.62 -21.37
CA LYS A 242 -5.58 -16.25 -21.13
C LYS A 242 -4.92 -15.72 -19.86
N GLY A 243 -4.47 -14.45 -19.88
CA GLY A 243 -3.95 -13.75 -18.72
C GLY A 243 -4.94 -12.75 -18.17
N GLN A 244 -5.05 -12.68 -16.84
CA GLN A 244 -5.77 -11.63 -16.15
C GLN A 244 -4.79 -10.90 -15.20
N LEU A 245 -4.71 -9.59 -15.35
CA LEU A 245 -3.85 -8.73 -14.54
C LEU A 245 -4.69 -8.06 -13.45
N TYR A 246 -4.20 -8.11 -12.21
CA TYR A 246 -4.79 -7.43 -11.06
C TYR A 246 -3.77 -6.49 -10.42
N PRO A 247 -4.09 -5.21 -10.20
CA PRO A 247 -3.22 -4.33 -9.46
C PRO A 247 -3.15 -4.78 -7.98
N LEU A 248 -1.95 -4.94 -7.46
CA LEU A 248 -1.67 -5.19 -6.05
C LEU A 248 -1.13 -3.90 -5.43
N MET A 249 -1.98 -2.90 -5.41
CA MET A 249 -1.71 -1.56 -4.89
C MET A 249 -2.87 -1.16 -3.99
N SER A 250 -2.58 -0.38 -2.94
CA SER A 250 -3.63 0.07 -2.03
C SER A 250 -4.69 0.92 -2.72
N ILE A 251 -4.30 1.62 -3.80
CA ILE A 251 -5.19 2.45 -4.63
C ILE A 251 -4.69 2.44 -6.07
N ALA A 252 -5.61 2.43 -7.02
CA ALA A 252 -5.31 2.65 -8.42
C ALA A 252 -4.74 4.07 -8.63
N GLY A 253 -3.54 4.15 -9.17
CA GLY A 253 -2.82 5.39 -9.48
C GLY A 253 -2.30 5.35 -10.93
N ASP A 254 -1.31 6.18 -11.23
CA ASP A 254 -0.72 6.29 -12.57
C ASP A 254 -0.26 4.93 -13.11
N HIS A 255 0.43 4.12 -12.30
CA HIS A 255 0.87 2.79 -12.72
C HIS A 255 -0.27 1.83 -13.05
N ALA A 256 -1.35 1.83 -12.24
CA ALA A 256 -2.49 0.97 -12.52
C ALA A 256 -3.23 1.40 -13.79
N HIS A 257 -3.27 2.70 -14.07
CA HIS A 257 -3.96 3.24 -15.23
C HIS A 257 -3.08 3.25 -16.49
N ASN A 258 -1.86 3.79 -16.39
CA ASN A 258 -1.00 3.98 -17.56
C ASN A 258 -0.20 2.72 -17.91
N ASP A 259 0.28 1.97 -16.90
CA ASP A 259 1.21 0.87 -17.13
C ASP A 259 0.52 -0.50 -17.13
N MET A 260 -0.67 -0.63 -16.53
CA MET A 260 -1.39 -1.90 -16.43
C MET A 260 -2.68 -1.94 -17.25
N ALA A 261 -3.32 -0.80 -17.51
CA ALA A 261 -4.59 -0.72 -18.24
C ALA A 261 -4.44 -0.19 -19.68
N ASP A 262 -3.24 0.25 -20.05
CA ASP A 262 -2.98 0.72 -21.43
C ASP A 262 -2.99 -0.48 -22.40
N GLU A 263 -3.93 -0.45 -23.35
CA GLU A 263 -4.08 -1.51 -24.35
C GLU A 263 -2.80 -1.68 -25.21
N ASP A 264 -2.01 -0.63 -25.41
CA ASP A 264 -0.78 -0.68 -26.21
C ASP A 264 0.32 -1.51 -25.52
N LEU A 265 0.36 -1.58 -24.19
CA LEU A 265 1.31 -2.41 -23.44
C LEU A 265 0.90 -3.89 -23.40
N LEU A 266 -0.40 -4.18 -23.42
CA LEU A 266 -0.90 -5.56 -23.45
C LEU A 266 -0.66 -6.28 -24.78
N TYR A 267 -0.42 -5.55 -25.88
CA TYR A 267 -0.17 -6.10 -27.20
C TYR A 267 1.31 -6.09 -27.63
N SER A 268 2.19 -5.48 -26.84
CA SER A 268 3.63 -5.40 -27.15
C SER A 268 4.49 -6.46 -26.46
N ALA A 269 3.89 -7.34 -25.64
CA ALA A 269 4.58 -8.38 -24.88
C ALA A 269 4.39 -9.81 -25.52
#